data_bac4973b417dba964b2ef09daba3d8d8
#
_entry.id   bac4973b417dba964b2ef09daba3d8d8
#
_cell.length_a   1.000
_cell.length_b   1.000
_cell.length_c   1.000
_cell.angle_alpha   90.00
_cell.angle_beta   90.00
_cell.angle_gamma   90.00
#
_symmetry.space_group_name_H-M   'P 1'
#
loop_
_entity.id
_entity.type
_entity.pdbx_description
1 polymer ?
#
loop_
_entity_poly.entity_id
_entity_poly.type
_entity_poly.pdbx_seq_one_letter_code
_entity_poly.pdbx_strand_id
1 'polypeptide(L)'
;MAEINRSWVLVKRPVGDDFAAALKLEELPMPELADGHVLVRTLYLSLDPANRGWMAGPTYMPAVPLGVPMWGGILGKVVKSKSDKFQQGDIVGGFGSWSDYCALPGDGLNKIPDMGLPLTASQALFGGAGGTAYVGVVDIGQVKAVPASRRGKTLTAVSCG
;
A
#
# COMPACT_ATOMS: atom_id res chain seq x y z
N MET A 1 -20.25 22.81 3.66
CA MET A 1 -19.10 22.53 4.54
C MET A 1 -17.97 22.09 3.64
N ALA A 2 -16.76 22.64 3.81
CA ALA A 2 -15.59 22.14 3.05
C ALA A 2 -15.35 20.67 3.45
N GLU A 3 -15.19 19.80 2.47
CA GLU A 3 -14.79 18.42 2.73
C GLU A 3 -13.36 18.43 3.29
N ILE A 4 -13.14 17.72 4.40
CA ILE A 4 -11.88 17.66 5.12
C ILE A 4 -11.19 16.34 4.75
N ASN A 5 -9.89 16.40 4.49
CA ASN A 5 -9.02 15.26 4.25
C ASN A 5 -8.14 15.01 5.48
N ARG A 6 -8.49 14.04 6.32
CA ARG A 6 -7.64 13.67 7.46
C ARG A 6 -6.40 12.95 6.96
N SER A 7 -5.26 13.37 7.47
CA SER A 7 -3.96 12.86 7.02
C SER A 7 -3.01 12.64 8.19
N TRP A 8 -2.30 11.52 8.19
CA TRP A 8 -1.20 11.29 9.11
C TRP A 8 0.06 11.97 8.60
N VAL A 9 0.40 13.10 9.19
CA VAL A 9 1.53 13.96 8.83
C VAL A 9 2.77 13.57 9.63
N LEU A 10 3.90 13.42 8.96
CA LEU A 10 5.19 13.19 9.61
C LEU A 10 5.72 14.52 10.15
N VAL A 11 5.64 14.73 11.47
CA VAL A 11 6.00 15.99 12.12
C VAL A 11 7.45 16.03 12.65
N LYS A 12 8.01 14.86 12.93
CA LYS A 12 9.43 14.71 13.31
C LYS A 12 9.95 13.32 12.94
N ARG A 13 11.28 13.18 12.94
CA ARG A 13 11.89 11.86 12.72
C ARG A 13 11.67 10.97 13.94
N PRO A 14 11.28 9.69 13.75
CA PRO A 14 11.12 8.76 14.87
C PRO A 14 12.47 8.47 15.52
N VAL A 15 12.47 8.38 16.85
CA VAL A 15 13.62 7.96 17.64
C VAL A 15 13.29 6.63 18.30
N GLY A 16 14.11 5.60 18.02
CA GLY A 16 13.79 4.24 18.48
C GLY A 16 12.45 3.74 17.92
N ASP A 17 11.57 3.28 18.79
CA ASP A 17 10.26 2.73 18.44
C ASP A 17 9.10 3.71 18.73
N ASP A 18 9.41 4.98 19.06
CA ASP A 18 8.41 6.02 19.30
C ASP A 18 7.88 6.62 17.99
N PHE A 19 6.95 5.90 17.36
CA PHE A 19 6.25 6.39 16.18
C PHE A 19 5.09 7.32 16.51
N ALA A 20 4.50 7.19 17.71
CA ALA A 20 3.36 8.00 18.12
C ALA A 20 3.71 9.48 18.16
N ALA A 21 4.94 9.81 18.60
CA ALA A 21 5.40 11.17 18.62
C ALA A 21 5.87 11.70 17.24
N ALA A 22 6.14 10.82 16.27
CA ALA A 22 6.59 11.18 14.93
C ALA A 22 5.45 11.56 13.99
N LEU A 23 4.25 11.07 14.25
CA LEU A 23 3.07 11.23 13.40
C LEU A 23 1.99 12.04 14.12
N LYS A 24 1.31 12.90 13.38
CA LYS A 24 0.18 13.68 13.87
C LYS A 24 -0.97 13.57 12.87
N LEU A 25 -2.18 13.30 13.35
CA LEU A 25 -3.37 13.37 12.54
C LEU A 25 -3.76 14.84 12.35
N GLU A 26 -3.79 15.30 11.10
CA GLU A 26 -4.14 16.66 10.74
C GLU A 26 -5.31 16.68 9.74
N GLU A 27 -6.07 17.76 9.78
CA GLU A 27 -7.14 18.05 8.85
C GLU A 27 -6.58 18.96 7.75
N LEU A 28 -6.49 18.44 6.55
CA LEU A 28 -6.00 19.15 5.39
C LEU A 28 -7.14 19.43 4.41
N PRO A 29 -7.01 20.41 3.51
CA PRO A 29 -7.96 20.58 2.43
C PRO A 29 -7.98 19.37 1.51
N MET A 30 -9.11 19.16 0.82
CA MET A 30 -9.19 18.13 -0.22
C MET A 30 -8.14 18.38 -1.29
N PRO A 31 -7.45 17.34 -1.77
CA PRO A 31 -6.46 17.49 -2.81
C PRO A 31 -7.12 17.91 -4.14
N GLU A 32 -6.48 18.83 -4.84
CA GLU A 32 -6.92 19.24 -6.18
C GLU A 32 -6.71 18.11 -7.19
N LEU A 33 -7.69 17.93 -8.07
CA LEU A 33 -7.64 16.90 -9.10
C LEU A 33 -7.13 17.49 -10.42
N ALA A 34 -5.87 17.23 -10.74
CA ALA A 34 -5.26 17.61 -12.02
C ALA A 34 -5.72 16.68 -13.17
N ASP A 35 -5.49 17.09 -14.40
CA ASP A 35 -5.79 16.25 -15.58
C ASP A 35 -4.92 15.01 -15.58
N GLY A 36 -5.49 13.88 -16.00
CA GLY A 36 -4.86 12.57 -15.93
C GLY A 36 -4.83 11.94 -14.52
N HIS A 37 -5.31 12.64 -13.49
CA HIS A 37 -5.34 12.16 -12.10
C HIS A 37 -6.70 11.57 -11.72
N VAL A 38 -6.65 10.81 -10.65
CA VAL A 38 -7.80 10.11 -10.05
C VAL A 38 -7.87 10.48 -8.57
N LEU A 39 -9.03 10.93 -8.10
CA LEU A 39 -9.29 11.11 -6.67
C LEU A 39 -9.75 9.80 -6.07
N VAL A 40 -8.95 9.26 -5.18
CA VAL A 40 -9.17 7.97 -4.53
C VAL A 40 -9.51 8.18 -3.08
N ARG A 41 -10.64 7.63 -2.62
CA ARG A 41 -10.95 7.48 -1.20
C ARG A 41 -10.20 6.25 -0.69
N THR A 42 -9.30 6.42 0.24
CA THR A 42 -8.54 5.34 0.85
C THR A 42 -9.46 4.44 1.69
N LEU A 43 -9.40 3.15 1.48
CA LEU A 43 -10.11 2.12 2.24
C LEU A 43 -9.16 1.39 3.18
N TYR A 44 -7.95 1.09 2.70
CA TYR A 44 -6.91 0.41 3.46
C TYR A 44 -5.54 1.00 3.16
N LEU A 45 -4.69 1.00 4.17
CA LEU A 45 -3.28 1.37 4.10
C LEU A 45 -2.42 0.11 4.25
N SER A 46 -1.34 0.02 3.51
CA SER A 46 -0.29 -0.97 3.76
C SER A 46 0.68 -0.40 4.80
N LEU A 47 0.89 -1.15 5.87
CA LEU A 47 1.86 -0.82 6.90
C LEU A 47 3.03 -1.79 6.80
N ASP A 48 4.13 -1.29 6.25
CA ASP A 48 5.32 -2.07 5.94
C ASP A 48 6.53 -1.61 6.77
N PRO A 49 7.48 -2.48 7.10
CA PRO A 49 8.73 -2.09 7.75
C PRO A 49 9.48 -0.99 6.98
N ALA A 50 9.33 -0.93 5.66
CA ALA A 50 9.90 0.09 4.81
C ALA A 50 9.44 1.52 5.17
N ASN A 51 8.19 1.68 5.64
CA ASN A 51 7.66 2.97 6.08
C ASN A 51 8.53 3.58 7.18
N ARG A 52 9.03 2.75 8.12
CA ARG A 52 9.94 3.20 9.17
C ARG A 52 11.24 3.78 8.58
N GLY A 53 11.81 3.09 7.59
CA GLY A 53 13.00 3.56 6.89
C GLY A 53 12.77 4.94 6.25
N TRP A 54 11.67 5.11 5.53
CA TRP A 54 11.32 6.37 4.86
C TRP A 54 11.01 7.51 5.84
N MET A 55 10.51 7.21 7.03
CA MET A 55 10.36 8.19 8.11
C MET A 55 11.72 8.63 8.67
N ALA A 56 12.66 7.71 8.82
CA ALA A 56 13.94 7.98 9.48
C ALA A 56 14.91 8.75 8.60
N GLY A 57 14.98 8.43 7.31
CA GLY A 57 15.96 9.02 6.40
C GLY A 57 15.86 8.49 4.98
N PRO A 58 16.79 8.87 4.09
CA PRO A 58 16.86 8.34 2.73
C PRO A 58 17.28 6.87 2.75
N THR A 59 16.64 6.07 1.89
CA THR A 59 16.94 4.65 1.66
C THR A 59 17.11 4.43 0.15
N TYR A 60 16.49 3.40 -0.45
CA TYR A 60 16.32 3.30 -1.90
C TYR A 60 15.28 4.32 -2.44
N MET A 61 14.55 4.99 -1.53
CA MET A 61 13.68 6.12 -1.81
C MET A 61 14.11 7.34 -0.99
N PRO A 62 13.77 8.57 -1.43
CA PRO A 62 13.95 9.76 -0.61
C PRO A 62 13.22 9.63 0.72
N ALA A 63 13.76 10.26 1.76
CA ALA A 63 13.05 10.37 3.03
C ALA A 63 11.74 11.17 2.84
N VAL A 64 10.68 10.75 3.51
CA VAL A 64 9.45 11.56 3.57
C VAL A 64 9.78 12.91 4.19
N PRO A 65 9.46 14.05 3.54
CA PRO A 65 9.69 15.36 4.12
C PRO A 65 8.89 15.54 5.42
N LEU A 66 9.38 16.38 6.33
CA LEU A 66 8.59 16.75 7.50
C LEU A 66 7.47 17.72 7.09
N GLY A 67 6.34 17.64 7.76
CA GLY A 67 5.17 18.48 7.49
C GLY A 67 4.29 18.01 6.33
N VAL A 68 4.55 16.82 5.75
CA VAL A 68 3.70 16.24 4.71
C VAL A 68 3.09 14.92 5.17
N PRO A 69 1.95 14.50 4.57
CA PRO A 69 1.37 13.19 4.84
C PRO A 69 2.37 12.05 4.59
N MET A 70 2.38 11.06 5.48
CA MET A 70 3.21 9.87 5.33
C MET A 70 2.84 9.11 4.05
N TRP A 71 3.84 8.49 3.40
CA TRP A 71 3.67 7.74 2.17
C TRP A 71 3.51 6.24 2.43
N GLY A 72 2.75 5.57 1.56
CA GLY A 72 2.62 4.12 1.62
C GLY A 72 1.72 3.55 0.53
N GLY A 73 1.65 2.23 0.48
CA GLY A 73 0.69 1.54 -0.37
C GLY A 73 -0.73 1.80 0.10
N ILE A 74 -1.63 2.05 -0.83
CA ILE A 74 -3.06 2.25 -0.57
C ILE A 74 -3.89 1.28 -1.39
N LEU A 75 -5.06 0.95 -0.85
CA LEU A 75 -6.15 0.34 -1.57
C LEU A 75 -7.37 1.24 -1.37
N GLY A 76 -8.02 1.64 -2.45
CA GLY A 76 -9.08 2.62 -2.34
C GLY A 76 -10.12 2.54 -3.47
N LYS A 77 -11.13 3.39 -3.36
CA LYS A 77 -12.20 3.52 -4.34
C LYS A 77 -12.10 4.87 -5.05
N VAL A 78 -12.18 4.86 -6.35
CA VAL A 78 -12.24 6.07 -7.17
C VAL A 78 -13.54 6.82 -6.88
N VAL A 79 -13.43 8.06 -6.43
CA VAL A 79 -14.57 8.96 -6.20
C VAL A 79 -14.73 9.99 -7.30
N LYS A 80 -13.63 10.37 -7.97
CA LYS A 80 -13.64 11.25 -9.15
C LYS A 80 -12.44 10.93 -10.04
N SER A 81 -12.60 11.01 -11.35
CA SER A 81 -11.53 10.76 -12.31
C SER A 81 -11.46 11.86 -13.36
N LYS A 82 -10.23 12.25 -13.70
CA LYS A 82 -9.85 13.00 -14.90
C LYS A 82 -8.86 12.17 -15.76
N SER A 83 -8.84 10.85 -15.55
CA SER A 83 -8.05 9.89 -16.33
C SER A 83 -8.97 9.03 -17.18
N ASP A 84 -8.57 8.75 -18.42
CA ASP A 84 -9.33 7.88 -19.33
C ASP A 84 -9.28 6.40 -18.92
N LYS A 85 -8.37 6.03 -17.99
CA LYS A 85 -8.16 4.63 -17.55
C LYS A 85 -9.10 4.19 -16.43
N PHE A 86 -9.67 5.15 -15.68
CA PHE A 86 -10.45 4.85 -14.48
C PHE A 86 -11.75 5.64 -14.45
N GLN A 87 -12.77 5.02 -13.89
CA GLN A 87 -14.07 5.64 -13.67
C GLN A 87 -14.45 5.62 -12.19
N GLN A 88 -15.41 6.48 -11.83
CA GLN A 88 -15.96 6.49 -10.47
C GLN A 88 -16.49 5.10 -10.10
N GLY A 89 -16.14 4.65 -8.91
CA GLY A 89 -16.53 3.34 -8.39
C GLY A 89 -15.46 2.27 -8.53
N ASP A 90 -14.47 2.44 -9.41
CA ASP A 90 -13.36 1.48 -9.56
C ASP A 90 -12.61 1.31 -8.25
N ILE A 91 -12.22 0.07 -7.97
CA ILE A 91 -11.28 -0.24 -6.89
C ILE A 91 -9.88 -0.24 -7.45
N VAL A 92 -8.99 0.49 -6.77
CA VAL A 92 -7.61 0.69 -7.23
C VAL A 92 -6.62 0.49 -6.10
N GLY A 93 -5.45 -0.01 -6.45
CA GLY A 93 -4.28 -0.07 -5.60
C GLY A 93 -3.13 0.72 -6.19
N GLY A 94 -2.29 1.30 -5.34
CA GLY A 94 -1.13 2.07 -5.78
C GLY A 94 -0.35 2.65 -4.60
N PHE A 95 0.59 3.53 -4.92
CA PHE A 95 1.38 4.24 -3.93
C PHE A 95 0.77 5.63 -3.71
N GLY A 96 0.45 5.95 -2.46
CA GLY A 96 -0.21 7.19 -2.10
C GLY A 96 0.25 7.72 -0.74
N SER A 97 -0.64 8.42 -0.05
CA SER A 97 -0.40 8.95 1.28
C SER A 97 -1.35 8.36 2.33
N TRP A 98 -0.95 8.45 3.59
CA TRP A 98 -1.81 8.07 4.71
C TRP A 98 -2.85 9.14 4.97
N SER A 99 -3.80 9.23 4.06
CA SER A 99 -4.87 10.24 4.04
C SER A 99 -6.19 9.59 3.67
N ASP A 100 -7.30 10.20 4.07
CA ASP A 100 -8.64 9.73 3.69
C ASP A 100 -8.83 9.78 2.16
N TYR A 101 -8.22 10.78 1.50
CA TYR A 101 -8.28 10.98 0.04
C TYR A 101 -6.90 11.28 -0.53
N CYS A 102 -6.63 10.70 -1.69
CA CYS A 102 -5.41 10.92 -2.47
C CYS A 102 -5.76 11.28 -3.91
N ALA A 103 -5.19 12.35 -4.43
CA ALA A 103 -5.20 12.63 -5.87
C ALA A 103 -3.92 12.07 -6.49
N LEU A 104 -4.05 11.03 -7.30
CA LEU A 104 -2.92 10.24 -7.81
C LEU A 104 -2.95 10.20 -9.34
N PRO A 105 -1.77 10.19 -10.01
CA PRO A 105 -1.69 9.95 -11.45
C PRO A 105 -2.31 8.59 -11.79
N GLY A 106 -3.15 8.55 -12.82
CA GLY A 106 -3.75 7.28 -13.28
C GLY A 106 -2.71 6.23 -13.67
N ASP A 107 -1.56 6.63 -14.21
CA ASP A 107 -0.48 5.72 -14.59
C ASP A 107 0.18 5.00 -13.41
N GLY A 108 0.05 5.55 -12.19
CA GLY A 108 0.57 4.95 -10.95
C GLY A 108 -0.41 4.01 -10.25
N LEU A 109 -1.59 3.78 -10.82
CA LEU A 109 -2.65 2.98 -10.22
C LEU A 109 -2.90 1.69 -10.99
N ASN A 110 -3.25 0.65 -10.24
CA ASN A 110 -3.70 -0.64 -10.78
C ASN A 110 -5.16 -0.85 -10.41
N LYS A 111 -5.99 -1.19 -11.40
CA LYS A 111 -7.36 -1.60 -11.15
C LYS A 111 -7.39 -2.98 -10.52
N ILE A 112 -8.11 -3.12 -9.42
CA ILE A 112 -8.26 -4.38 -8.70
C ILE A 112 -9.55 -5.04 -9.17
N PRO A 113 -9.47 -6.20 -9.84
CA PRO A 113 -10.65 -6.94 -10.25
C PRO A 113 -11.38 -7.52 -9.03
N ASP A 114 -12.69 -7.71 -9.16
CA ASP A 114 -13.44 -8.49 -8.20
C ASP A 114 -13.09 -9.98 -8.37
N MET A 115 -12.43 -10.54 -7.36
CA MET A 115 -12.02 -11.93 -7.33
C MET A 115 -12.90 -12.78 -6.40
N GLY A 116 -13.98 -12.22 -5.86
CA GLY A 116 -14.78 -12.88 -4.84
C GLY A 116 -14.04 -13.09 -3.51
N LEU A 117 -12.95 -12.37 -3.29
CA LEU A 117 -12.13 -12.40 -2.08
C LEU A 117 -12.23 -11.06 -1.34
N PRO A 118 -11.93 -11.02 -0.03
CA PRO A 118 -11.81 -9.75 0.67
C PRO A 118 -10.79 -8.83 -0.01
N LEU A 119 -11.09 -7.54 -0.11
CA LEU A 119 -10.21 -6.57 -0.78
C LEU A 119 -8.77 -6.57 -0.23
N THR A 120 -8.60 -6.82 1.07
CA THR A 120 -7.28 -6.92 1.70
C THR A 120 -6.43 -8.07 1.15
N ALA A 121 -7.07 -9.14 0.63
CA ALA A 121 -6.36 -10.24 -0.03
C ALA A 121 -5.63 -9.77 -1.29
N SER A 122 -6.21 -8.81 -2.04
CA SER A 122 -5.55 -8.23 -3.23
C SER A 122 -4.24 -7.56 -2.87
N GLN A 123 -4.21 -6.81 -1.77
CA GLN A 123 -3.00 -6.11 -1.32
C GLN A 123 -1.93 -7.08 -0.83
N ALA A 124 -2.35 -8.16 -0.15
CA ALA A 124 -1.43 -9.21 0.30
C ALA A 124 -0.85 -10.04 -0.86
N LEU A 125 -1.70 -10.43 -1.83
CA LEU A 125 -1.32 -11.32 -2.93
C LEU A 125 -0.55 -10.59 -4.05
N PHE A 126 -1.02 -9.40 -4.42
CA PHE A 126 -0.46 -8.62 -5.55
C PHE A 126 0.41 -7.45 -5.09
N GLY A 127 0.58 -7.25 -3.79
CA GLY A 127 1.56 -6.32 -3.23
C GLY A 127 2.99 -6.88 -3.26
N GLY A 128 3.94 -6.10 -2.79
CA GLY A 128 5.35 -6.47 -2.77
C GLY A 128 5.65 -7.80 -2.06
N ALA A 129 4.97 -8.06 -0.94
CA ALA A 129 5.15 -9.31 -0.18
C ALA A 129 4.70 -10.55 -0.96
N GLY A 130 3.52 -10.50 -1.60
CA GLY A 130 2.99 -11.62 -2.39
C GLY A 130 3.85 -11.91 -3.63
N GLY A 131 4.27 -10.87 -4.36
CA GLY A 131 5.18 -11.01 -5.50
C GLY A 131 6.52 -11.61 -5.09
N THR A 132 7.11 -11.14 -4.01
CA THR A 132 8.36 -11.68 -3.46
C THR A 132 8.22 -13.15 -3.06
N ALA A 133 7.13 -13.50 -2.37
CA ALA A 133 6.84 -14.88 -1.98
C ALA A 133 6.66 -15.78 -3.22
N TYR A 134 5.94 -15.30 -4.24
CA TYR A 134 5.75 -16.06 -5.49
C TYR A 134 7.09 -16.36 -6.16
N VAL A 135 7.90 -15.34 -6.41
CA VAL A 135 9.22 -15.50 -7.05
C VAL A 135 10.10 -16.42 -6.21
N GLY A 136 10.15 -16.21 -4.90
CA GLY A 136 10.97 -17.01 -4.00
C GLY A 136 10.57 -18.49 -3.97
N VAL A 137 9.28 -18.80 -3.97
CA VAL A 137 8.78 -20.18 -3.88
C VAL A 137 8.73 -20.86 -5.24
N VAL A 138 8.21 -20.18 -6.25
CA VAL A 138 7.95 -20.79 -7.57
C VAL A 138 9.17 -20.74 -8.47
N ASP A 139 9.74 -19.55 -8.64
CA ASP A 139 10.82 -19.34 -9.63
C ASP A 139 12.18 -19.79 -9.08
N ILE A 140 12.50 -19.43 -7.84
CA ILE A 140 13.80 -19.74 -7.24
C ILE A 140 13.75 -21.11 -6.54
N GLY A 141 12.78 -21.33 -5.66
CA GLY A 141 12.63 -22.54 -4.88
C GLY A 141 12.14 -23.74 -5.69
N GLN A 142 11.52 -23.51 -6.85
CA GLN A 142 10.98 -24.53 -7.75
C GLN A 142 10.22 -25.65 -7.01
N VAL A 143 9.40 -25.25 -6.03
CA VAL A 143 8.67 -26.16 -5.16
C VAL A 143 7.72 -27.01 -5.98
N LYS A 144 7.89 -28.32 -5.92
CA LYS A 144 7.01 -29.29 -6.58
C LYS A 144 5.85 -29.68 -5.68
N ALA A 145 4.68 -29.93 -6.28
CA ALA A 145 3.53 -30.45 -5.55
C ALA A 145 3.89 -31.77 -4.84
N VAL A 146 3.63 -31.86 -3.54
CA VAL A 146 3.81 -33.09 -2.79
C VAL A 146 2.65 -34.04 -3.13
N PRO A 147 2.92 -35.29 -3.54
CA PRO A 147 1.88 -36.29 -3.80
C PRO A 147 0.92 -36.44 -2.62
N ALA A 148 -0.36 -36.61 -2.88
CA ALA A 148 -1.42 -36.69 -1.86
C ALA A 148 -1.15 -37.76 -0.79
N SER A 149 -0.41 -38.82 -1.12
CA SER A 149 -0.01 -39.91 -0.20
C SER A 149 0.94 -39.47 0.94
N ARG A 150 1.53 -38.27 0.86
CA ARG A 150 2.40 -37.69 1.90
C ARG A 150 1.74 -36.64 2.78
N ARG A 151 0.45 -36.34 2.57
CA ARG A 151 -0.27 -35.26 3.31
C ARG A 151 -0.49 -35.56 4.81
N GLY A 152 -0.05 -36.69 5.34
CA GLY A 152 -0.21 -37.05 6.75
C GLY A 152 1.01 -36.82 7.63
N LYS A 153 2.12 -36.29 7.12
CA LYS A 153 3.31 -36.00 7.93
C LYS A 153 3.49 -34.50 8.08
N THR A 154 3.44 -34.04 9.32
CA THR A 154 3.74 -32.68 9.76
C THR A 154 4.92 -32.10 8.98
N LEU A 155 4.71 -30.90 8.37
CA LEU A 155 5.79 -30.12 7.77
C LEU A 155 6.80 -29.76 8.87
N THR A 156 7.87 -30.52 8.98
CA THR A 156 9.04 -30.09 9.71
C THR A 156 9.76 -29.05 8.88
N ALA A 157 10.10 -27.92 9.51
CA ALA A 157 10.73 -26.77 8.89
C ALA A 157 11.84 -27.16 7.91
N VAL A 158 11.80 -26.59 6.71
CA VAL A 158 12.90 -26.64 5.76
C VAL A 158 14.00 -25.77 6.35
N SER A 159 15.08 -26.38 6.81
CA SER A 159 16.30 -25.67 7.14
C SER A 159 16.97 -25.25 5.82
N CYS A 160 17.12 -23.95 5.60
CA CYS A 160 18.05 -23.44 4.60
C CYS A 160 19.47 -23.75 5.10
N GLY A 161 20.19 -24.64 4.38
CA GLY A 161 21.63 -24.81 4.50
C GLY A 161 22.37 -23.73 3.74
#